data_0f8d2ccb7a0736a1fe40177292c15041
#
_entry.id   0f8d2ccb7a0736a1fe40177292c15041
#
_cell.length_a   1.000
_cell.length_b   1.000
_cell.length_c   1.000
_cell.angle_alpha   90.00
_cell.angle_beta   90.00
_cell.angle_gamma   90.00
#
_symmetry.space_group_name_H-M   'P 1'
#
loop_
_entity.id
_entity.type
_entity.pdbx_description
1 polymer ?
#
loop_
_entity_poly.entity_id
_entity_poly.type
_entity_poly.pdbx_seq_one_letter_code
_entity_poly.pdbx_strand_id
1 'polypeptide(L)'
;IPGQAIVEIWPNAPAHTWALASREHKPYRAVSDGAAGEAAVLLVSDWHGGPERVVPRHTWRFARQKGQSGKAGSIVFSGEDVVPSKEHIYLESGFIPGKFYQLIYTAEAANLAGAGLLAVREAASWMRQPSSHLNPLASPASFVYAYGNSQTGRLLRHFLHLGLNTAEDQA
;
A
#
# COMPACT_ATOMS: atom_id res chain seq x y z
N ILE A 1 -9.03 -11.96 -1.58
CA ILE A 1 -9.04 -12.36 -2.99
C ILE A 1 -7.71 -11.93 -3.57
N PRO A 2 -6.93 -12.84 -4.20
CA PRO A 2 -5.72 -12.47 -4.92
C PRO A 2 -6.03 -11.46 -6.04
N GLY A 3 -5.11 -10.57 -6.33
CA GLY A 3 -5.27 -9.57 -7.36
C GLY A 3 -3.94 -9.02 -7.85
N GLN A 4 -3.95 -8.32 -8.98
CA GLN A 4 -2.76 -7.68 -9.51
C GLN A 4 -2.44 -6.42 -8.68
N ALA A 5 -1.18 -6.27 -8.31
CA ALA A 5 -0.64 -5.11 -7.62
C ALA A 5 0.51 -4.50 -8.43
N ILE A 6 0.68 -3.18 -8.30
CA ILE A 6 1.78 -2.43 -8.89
C ILE A 6 2.50 -1.69 -7.77
N VAL A 7 3.82 -1.85 -7.71
CA VAL A 7 4.68 -1.08 -6.81
C VAL A 7 5.63 -0.22 -7.63
N GLU A 8 5.59 1.07 -7.38
CA GLU A 8 6.51 2.04 -7.95
C GLU A 8 7.71 2.23 -7.03
N ILE A 9 8.90 2.18 -7.60
CA ILE A 9 10.17 2.25 -6.89
C ILE A 9 10.98 3.44 -7.42
N TRP A 10 11.28 4.36 -6.50
CA TRP A 10 12.04 5.58 -6.77
C TRP A 10 13.27 5.59 -5.86
N PRO A 11 14.37 4.96 -6.27
CA PRO A 11 15.56 4.93 -5.43
C PRO A 11 16.21 6.31 -5.39
N ASN A 12 16.42 6.82 -4.17
CA ASN A 12 17.19 8.03 -3.90
C ASN A 12 18.64 7.72 -3.52
N ALA A 13 18.93 6.46 -3.26
CA ALA A 13 20.26 5.90 -3.04
C ALA A 13 20.31 4.49 -3.65
N PRO A 14 21.49 3.98 -4.04
CA PRO A 14 21.61 2.61 -4.51
C PRO A 14 21.14 1.61 -3.46
N ALA A 15 20.38 0.61 -3.87
CA ALA A 15 19.88 -0.44 -2.99
C ALA A 15 19.65 -1.73 -3.79
N HIS A 16 19.87 -2.89 -3.18
CA HIS A 16 19.59 -4.18 -3.82
C HIS A 16 18.19 -4.72 -3.50
N THR A 17 17.59 -4.26 -2.40
CA THR A 17 16.27 -4.72 -1.99
C THR A 17 15.32 -3.54 -1.81
N TRP A 18 14.03 -3.79 -2.04
CA TRP A 18 12.98 -2.80 -1.85
C TRP A 18 11.72 -3.45 -1.29
N ALA A 19 11.06 -2.80 -0.33
CA ALA A 19 9.80 -3.29 0.21
C ALA A 19 8.65 -3.09 -0.78
N LEU A 20 7.75 -4.06 -0.86
CA LEU A 20 6.51 -3.98 -1.66
C LEU A 20 5.45 -3.12 -0.96
N ALA A 21 5.88 -1.97 -0.45
CA ALA A 21 5.03 -1.07 0.31
C ALA A 21 5.26 0.36 -0.13
N SER A 22 4.23 1.17 -0.01
CA SER A 22 4.30 2.62 -0.17
C SER A 22 4.19 3.29 1.18
N ARG A 23 5.18 4.13 1.51
CA ARG A 23 5.24 4.87 2.78
C ARG A 23 5.11 3.92 4.01
N GLU A 24 4.17 4.18 4.90
CA GLU A 24 3.91 3.42 6.13
C GLU A 24 2.87 2.30 5.95
N HIS A 25 2.39 2.09 4.72
CA HIS A 25 1.42 1.03 4.45
C HIS A 25 2.06 -0.35 4.54
N LYS A 26 1.29 -1.32 5.02
CA LYS A 26 1.69 -2.73 4.98
C LYS A 26 1.88 -3.17 3.52
N PRO A 27 2.91 -3.97 3.23
CA PRO A 27 3.10 -4.49 1.88
C PRO A 27 1.96 -5.41 1.46
N TYR A 28 1.61 -5.35 0.18
CA TYR A 28 0.81 -6.40 -0.44
C TYR A 28 1.75 -7.58 -0.73
N ARG A 29 1.57 -8.67 0.03
CA ARG A 29 2.43 -9.84 -0.06
C ARG A 29 2.32 -10.49 -1.44
N ALA A 30 3.46 -10.74 -2.06
CA ALA A 30 3.50 -11.34 -3.38
C ALA A 30 3.20 -12.85 -3.33
N VAL A 31 2.46 -13.34 -4.33
CA VAL A 31 2.50 -14.76 -4.69
C VAL A 31 3.83 -14.99 -5.40
N SER A 32 4.81 -15.55 -4.66
CA SER A 32 6.18 -15.66 -5.13
C SER A 32 6.46 -16.92 -5.94
N ASP A 33 5.56 -17.91 -5.85
CA ASP A 33 5.77 -19.26 -6.36
C ASP A 33 4.80 -19.59 -7.50
N GLY A 34 5.16 -20.58 -8.30
CA GLY A 34 4.34 -21.09 -9.41
C GLY A 34 4.16 -20.08 -10.53
N ALA A 35 3.17 -20.32 -11.39
CA ALA A 35 2.90 -19.52 -12.58
C ALA A 35 2.65 -18.02 -12.26
N ALA A 36 2.01 -17.70 -11.14
CA ALA A 36 1.74 -16.34 -10.74
C ALA A 36 3.02 -15.58 -10.32
N GLY A 37 3.96 -16.28 -9.65
CA GLY A 37 5.27 -15.72 -9.32
C GLY A 37 6.15 -15.50 -10.56
N GLU A 38 6.11 -16.41 -11.50
CA GLU A 38 6.83 -16.29 -12.78
C GLU A 38 6.24 -15.22 -13.71
N ALA A 39 4.93 -14.97 -13.64
CA ALA A 39 4.25 -13.93 -14.41
C ALA A 39 4.53 -12.51 -13.92
N ALA A 40 5.21 -12.34 -12.78
CA ALA A 40 5.57 -11.03 -12.28
C ALA A 40 6.61 -10.34 -13.20
N VAL A 41 6.43 -9.04 -13.43
CA VAL A 41 7.25 -8.24 -14.36
C VAL A 41 7.84 -7.07 -13.62
N LEU A 42 9.16 -6.86 -13.77
CA LEU A 42 9.84 -5.65 -13.34
C LEU A 42 10.18 -4.80 -14.57
N LEU A 43 9.72 -3.58 -14.57
CA LEU A 43 10.00 -2.58 -15.61
C LEU A 43 10.97 -1.53 -15.08
N VAL A 44 11.77 -0.95 -15.97
CA VAL A 44 12.65 0.19 -15.67
C VAL A 44 12.53 1.23 -16.77
N SER A 45 12.51 2.50 -16.37
CA SER A 45 12.60 3.65 -17.26
C SER A 45 13.55 4.71 -16.69
N ASP A 46 13.93 5.67 -17.51
CA ASP A 46 14.83 6.75 -17.10
C ASP A 46 14.11 7.84 -16.29
N TRP A 47 12.78 7.93 -16.43
CA TRP A 47 11.90 8.81 -15.67
C TRP A 47 10.48 8.25 -15.65
N HIS A 48 9.65 8.75 -14.75
CA HIS A 48 8.24 8.38 -14.68
C HIS A 48 7.48 8.72 -15.99
N GLY A 49 6.86 7.72 -16.60
CA GLY A 49 6.19 7.85 -17.90
C GLY A 49 7.14 7.85 -19.10
N GLY A 50 8.42 7.57 -18.89
CA GLY A 50 9.39 7.34 -19.96
C GLY A 50 9.25 5.96 -20.61
N PRO A 51 10.00 5.70 -21.70
CA PRO A 51 10.01 4.38 -22.34
C PRO A 51 10.44 3.29 -21.36
N GLU A 52 9.60 2.30 -21.20
CA GLU A 52 9.82 1.19 -20.27
C GLU A 52 10.61 0.04 -20.94
N ARG A 53 11.49 -0.56 -20.18
CA ARG A 53 12.25 -1.75 -20.55
C ARG A 53 12.03 -2.83 -19.52
N VAL A 54 11.80 -4.05 -19.96
CA VAL A 54 11.65 -5.19 -19.06
C VAL A 54 13.02 -5.56 -18.47
N VAL A 55 13.10 -5.64 -17.15
CA VAL A 55 14.26 -6.19 -16.45
C VAL A 55 14.19 -7.71 -16.54
N PRO A 56 15.25 -8.41 -17.01
CA PRO A 56 15.22 -9.86 -17.19
C PRO A 56 14.83 -10.59 -15.90
N ARG A 57 13.88 -11.53 -16.00
CA ARG A 57 13.27 -12.20 -14.82
C ARG A 57 14.29 -12.91 -13.93
N HIS A 58 15.34 -13.48 -14.51
CA HIS A 58 16.38 -14.20 -13.77
C HIS A 58 17.30 -13.30 -12.94
N THR A 59 17.30 -11.97 -13.16
CA THR A 59 18.14 -11.01 -12.44
C THR A 59 17.52 -10.46 -11.16
N TRP A 60 16.29 -10.83 -10.87
CA TRP A 60 15.58 -10.38 -9.70
C TRP A 60 14.65 -11.44 -9.11
N ARG A 61 14.32 -11.34 -7.84
CA ARG A 61 13.45 -12.30 -7.14
C ARG A 61 12.74 -11.65 -5.95
N PHE A 62 11.67 -12.29 -5.47
CA PHE A 62 11.03 -11.90 -4.21
C PHE A 62 11.90 -12.34 -3.04
N ALA A 63 12.69 -11.40 -2.51
CA ALA A 63 13.67 -11.66 -1.46
C ALA A 63 14.05 -10.38 -0.73
N ARG A 64 14.62 -10.53 0.45
CA ARG A 64 15.20 -9.46 1.26
C ARG A 64 16.58 -9.84 1.78
N GLN A 65 17.35 -8.85 2.22
CA GLN A 65 18.58 -9.10 2.96
C GLN A 65 18.25 -9.67 4.34
N LYS A 66 19.03 -10.64 4.79
CA LYS A 66 18.90 -11.22 6.15
C LYS A 66 19.11 -10.11 7.20
N GLY A 67 18.17 -10.01 8.15
CA GLY A 67 18.19 -8.96 9.17
C GLY A 67 17.71 -7.57 8.70
N GLN A 68 17.32 -7.42 7.42
CA GLN A 68 16.80 -6.15 6.93
C GLN A 68 15.52 -5.74 7.66
N SER A 69 15.51 -4.49 8.11
CA SER A 69 14.33 -3.77 8.56
C SER A 69 14.18 -2.50 7.70
N GLY A 70 12.95 -2.13 7.34
CA GLY A 70 12.69 -0.95 6.53
C GLY A 70 12.48 -1.24 5.04
N LYS A 71 12.40 -0.15 4.23
CA LYS A 71 11.94 -0.21 2.84
C LYS A 71 13.03 -0.57 1.83
N ALA A 72 14.27 -0.18 2.09
CA ALA A 72 15.39 -0.42 1.20
C ALA A 72 16.52 -1.13 1.95
N GLY A 73 17.23 -2.01 1.26
CA GLY A 73 18.37 -2.73 1.78
C GLY A 73 19.70 -2.08 1.45
N SER A 74 20.77 -2.62 2.05
CA SER A 74 22.14 -2.15 1.82
C SER A 74 22.59 -2.29 0.36
N ILE A 75 23.50 -1.43 -0.04
CA ILE A 75 24.16 -1.45 -1.36
C ILE A 75 25.09 -2.65 -1.50
N VAL A 76 25.79 -3.01 -0.42
CA VAL A 76 26.85 -4.01 -0.45
C VAL A 76 26.49 -5.17 0.48
N PHE A 77 26.18 -6.30 -0.12
CA PHE A 77 26.03 -7.56 0.59
C PHE A 77 26.31 -8.73 -0.36
N SER A 78 26.70 -9.88 0.19
CA SER A 78 26.87 -11.09 -0.58
C SER A 78 25.50 -11.70 -0.93
N GLY A 79 25.41 -12.43 -2.03
CA GLY A 79 24.18 -13.14 -2.41
C GLY A 79 23.72 -14.17 -1.37
N GLU A 80 24.63 -14.61 -0.49
CA GLU A 80 24.36 -15.55 0.60
C GLU A 80 23.51 -14.95 1.72
N ASP A 81 23.51 -13.61 1.85
CA ASP A 81 22.70 -12.90 2.83
C ASP A 81 21.26 -12.64 2.37
N VAL A 82 20.87 -13.14 1.20
CA VAL A 82 19.54 -12.93 0.63
C VAL A 82 18.64 -14.12 0.95
N VAL A 83 17.51 -13.83 1.62
CA VAL A 83 16.50 -14.82 2.00
C VAL A 83 15.16 -14.55 1.29
N PRO A 84 14.38 -15.58 0.94
CA PRO A 84 13.06 -15.38 0.34
C PRO A 84 12.18 -14.45 1.17
N SER A 85 11.41 -13.60 0.51
CA SER A 85 10.47 -12.67 1.17
C SER A 85 9.30 -12.38 0.24
N LYS A 86 8.10 -12.50 0.74
CA LYS A 86 6.87 -12.10 0.01
C LYS A 86 6.59 -10.60 0.09
N GLU A 87 7.39 -9.87 0.83
CA GLU A 87 7.21 -8.44 1.13
C GLU A 87 8.30 -7.55 0.53
N HIS A 88 9.28 -8.14 -0.14
CA HIS A 88 10.39 -7.41 -0.75
C HIS A 88 10.77 -8.00 -2.11
N ILE A 89 11.33 -7.14 -2.94
CA ILE A 89 12.03 -7.53 -4.17
C ILE A 89 13.53 -7.29 -3.99
N TYR A 90 14.33 -8.22 -4.50
CA TYR A 90 15.77 -8.12 -4.65
C TYR A 90 16.14 -8.03 -6.13
N LEU A 91 16.97 -7.07 -6.48
CA LEU A 91 17.54 -6.88 -7.81
C LEU A 91 19.06 -7.06 -7.73
N GLU A 92 19.61 -8.00 -8.49
CA GLU A 92 21.02 -8.38 -8.44
C GLU A 92 21.96 -7.23 -8.79
N SER A 93 21.64 -6.47 -9.84
CA SER A 93 22.39 -5.27 -10.24
C SER A 93 22.17 -4.05 -9.32
N GLY A 94 21.21 -4.13 -8.41
CA GLY A 94 20.75 -3.01 -7.61
C GLY A 94 19.78 -2.06 -8.34
N PHE A 95 18.99 -1.37 -7.56
CA PHE A 95 18.15 -0.26 -8.00
C PHE A 95 19.00 1.01 -8.10
N ILE A 96 19.00 1.65 -9.26
CA ILE A 96 19.86 2.80 -9.57
C ILE A 96 19.12 4.10 -9.25
N PRO A 97 19.72 5.01 -8.46
CA PRO A 97 19.13 6.33 -8.20
C PRO A 97 18.85 7.10 -9.48
N GLY A 98 17.73 7.82 -9.50
CA GLY A 98 17.28 8.57 -10.67
C GLY A 98 16.57 7.76 -11.74
N LYS A 99 16.57 6.42 -11.63
CA LYS A 99 15.72 5.55 -12.45
C LYS A 99 14.36 5.35 -11.78
N PHE A 100 13.37 5.06 -12.59
CA PHE A 100 12.04 4.68 -12.15
C PHE A 100 11.79 3.21 -12.46
N TYR A 101 11.31 2.46 -11.47
CA TYR A 101 10.98 1.05 -11.64
C TYR A 101 9.52 0.82 -11.30
N GLN A 102 8.89 -0.11 -12.01
CA GLN A 102 7.54 -0.62 -11.70
C GLN A 102 7.59 -2.14 -11.60
N LEU A 103 7.17 -2.66 -10.45
CA LEU A 103 6.96 -4.08 -10.28
C LEU A 103 5.46 -4.39 -10.37
N ILE A 104 5.09 -5.20 -11.34
CA ILE A 104 3.73 -5.70 -11.54
C ILE A 104 3.72 -7.16 -11.10
N TYR A 105 2.86 -7.51 -10.14
CA TYR A 105 2.83 -8.86 -9.58
C TYR A 105 1.44 -9.24 -9.05
N THR A 106 1.21 -10.53 -8.82
CA THR A 106 0.01 -11.01 -8.14
C THR A 106 0.20 -10.94 -6.63
N ALA A 107 -0.66 -10.21 -5.94
CA ALA A 107 -0.71 -10.18 -4.48
C ALA A 107 -1.57 -11.31 -3.93
N GLU A 108 -1.18 -11.88 -2.76
CA GLU A 108 -1.94 -12.92 -2.06
C GLU A 108 -3.35 -12.44 -1.69
N ALA A 109 -3.44 -11.20 -1.21
CA ALA A 109 -4.70 -10.53 -0.89
C ALA A 109 -4.49 -9.01 -0.87
N ALA A 110 -5.55 -8.26 -1.11
CA ALA A 110 -5.57 -6.84 -0.83
C ALA A 110 -5.75 -6.59 0.68
N ASN A 111 -4.97 -5.67 1.24
CA ASN A 111 -5.21 -5.19 2.59
C ASN A 111 -6.53 -4.40 2.62
N LEU A 112 -7.31 -4.59 3.67
CA LEU A 112 -8.51 -3.78 3.87
C LEU A 112 -8.10 -2.31 4.08
N ALA A 113 -8.55 -1.44 3.18
CA ALA A 113 -8.30 -0.01 3.23
C ALA A 113 -9.64 0.75 3.19
N GLY A 114 -9.66 1.96 3.77
CA GLY A 114 -10.85 2.82 3.74
C GLY A 114 -11.89 2.53 4.84
N ALA A 115 -11.75 1.45 5.62
CA ALA A 115 -12.67 1.14 6.73
C ALA A 115 -12.81 2.29 7.75
N GLY A 116 -11.78 3.13 7.90
CA GLY A 116 -11.84 4.32 8.75
C GLY A 116 -12.90 5.34 8.31
N LEU A 117 -13.23 5.42 7.03
CA LEU A 117 -14.30 6.28 6.52
C LEU A 117 -15.67 5.78 6.98
N LEU A 118 -15.89 4.46 6.93
CA LEU A 118 -17.09 3.83 7.46
C LEU A 118 -17.20 4.04 8.98
N ALA A 119 -16.10 3.89 9.72
CA ALA A 119 -16.09 4.13 11.16
C ALA A 119 -16.49 5.57 11.53
N VAL A 120 -16.09 6.58 10.72
CA VAL A 120 -16.53 7.97 10.90
C VAL A 120 -18.04 8.10 10.71
N ARG A 121 -18.60 7.49 9.67
CA ARG A 121 -20.05 7.47 9.41
C ARG A 121 -20.81 6.82 10.58
N GLU A 122 -20.39 5.63 10.98
CA GLU A 122 -21.06 4.87 12.03
C GLU A 122 -20.98 5.59 13.39
N ALA A 123 -19.84 6.20 13.71
CA ALA A 123 -19.72 6.98 14.94
C ALA A 123 -20.67 8.18 14.95
N ALA A 124 -20.81 8.89 13.82
CA ALA A 124 -21.75 9.99 13.70
C ALA A 124 -23.21 9.52 13.83
N SER A 125 -23.58 8.43 13.18
CA SER A 125 -24.90 7.80 13.29
C SER A 125 -25.19 7.39 14.72
N TRP A 126 -24.24 6.71 15.39
CA TRP A 126 -24.38 6.27 16.75
C TRP A 126 -24.58 7.40 17.75
N MET A 127 -23.85 8.51 17.63
CA MET A 127 -24.05 9.70 18.48
C MET A 127 -25.44 10.35 18.33
N ARG A 128 -26.13 10.11 17.21
CA ARG A 128 -27.48 10.64 16.92
C ARG A 128 -28.61 9.70 17.37
N GLN A 129 -28.32 8.47 17.74
CA GLN A 129 -29.33 7.49 18.17
C GLN A 129 -29.86 7.79 19.57
N PRO A 130 -31.17 7.94 19.76
CA PRO A 130 -31.74 8.38 21.03
C PRO A 130 -31.73 7.33 22.13
N SER A 131 -31.67 6.06 21.82
CA SER A 131 -31.96 4.96 22.76
C SER A 131 -30.77 4.03 23.02
N SER A 132 -29.57 4.37 22.61
CA SER A 132 -28.41 3.52 22.89
C SER A 132 -27.86 3.82 24.29
N HIS A 133 -27.99 2.87 25.22
CA HIS A 133 -27.33 2.93 26.53
C HIS A 133 -25.78 2.94 26.42
N LEU A 134 -25.25 2.68 25.24
CA LEU A 134 -23.82 2.77 24.92
C LEU A 134 -23.42 4.14 24.40
N ASN A 135 -24.38 5.03 24.08
CA ASN A 135 -24.09 6.37 23.64
C ASN A 135 -23.50 7.19 24.81
N PRO A 136 -22.26 7.69 24.72
CA PRO A 136 -21.63 8.43 25.81
C PRO A 136 -22.23 9.81 26.03
N LEU A 137 -23.10 10.29 25.13
CA LEU A 137 -23.75 11.57 25.25
C LEU A 137 -24.99 11.44 26.18
N ALA A 138 -25.21 12.42 27.03
CA ALA A 138 -26.37 12.46 27.91
C ALA A 138 -27.70 12.59 27.14
N SER A 139 -27.64 13.11 25.92
CA SER A 139 -28.75 13.18 24.97
C SER A 139 -28.21 13.00 23.54
N PRO A 140 -29.06 12.54 22.60
CA PRO A 140 -28.64 12.39 21.20
C PRO A 140 -28.19 13.72 20.61
N ALA A 141 -27.13 13.68 19.80
CA ALA A 141 -26.68 14.83 19.04
C ALA A 141 -27.68 15.14 17.92
N SER A 142 -28.21 16.36 17.89
CA SER A 142 -29.09 16.81 16.78
C SER A 142 -28.30 16.96 15.47
N PHE A 143 -27.05 17.41 15.56
CA PHE A 143 -26.15 17.63 14.42
C PHE A 143 -24.75 17.14 14.74
N VAL A 144 -24.08 16.62 13.74
CA VAL A 144 -22.65 16.25 13.79
C VAL A 144 -21.94 17.00 12.67
N TYR A 145 -20.93 17.77 13.02
CA TYR A 145 -20.12 18.52 12.08
C TYR A 145 -18.71 17.95 12.02
N ALA A 146 -18.17 17.83 10.81
CA ALA A 146 -16.78 17.44 10.61
C ALA A 146 -15.99 18.64 10.05
N TYR A 147 -14.82 18.88 10.61
CA TYR A 147 -13.89 19.89 10.12
C TYR A 147 -12.56 19.23 9.73
N GLY A 148 -12.00 19.67 8.62
CA GLY A 148 -10.70 19.14 8.18
C GLY A 148 -9.88 20.20 7.45
N ASN A 149 -8.57 20.21 7.72
CA ASN A 149 -7.60 21.06 7.05
C ASN A 149 -6.52 20.18 6.41
N SER A 150 -5.99 20.58 5.24
CA SER A 150 -4.95 19.87 4.51
C SER A 150 -5.32 18.38 4.27
N GLN A 151 -4.60 17.43 4.83
CA GLN A 151 -4.85 16.00 4.66
C GLN A 151 -6.24 15.57 5.18
N THR A 152 -6.68 16.10 6.32
CA THR A 152 -8.02 15.81 6.86
C THR A 152 -9.12 16.42 6.02
N GLY A 153 -8.89 17.59 5.40
CA GLY A 153 -9.80 18.17 4.41
C GLY A 153 -9.95 17.28 3.17
N ARG A 154 -8.85 16.67 2.68
CA ARG A 154 -8.90 15.69 1.60
C ARG A 154 -9.68 14.43 1.99
N LEU A 155 -9.54 13.97 3.22
CA LEU A 155 -10.31 12.84 3.75
C LEU A 155 -11.81 13.14 3.73
N LEU A 156 -12.22 14.31 4.24
CA LEU A 156 -13.63 14.70 4.24
C LEU A 156 -14.20 14.89 2.83
N ARG A 157 -13.42 15.45 1.91
CA ARG A 157 -13.82 15.54 0.50
C ARG A 157 -14.02 14.15 -0.10
N HIS A 158 -13.13 13.19 0.19
CA HIS A 158 -13.25 11.83 -0.29
C HIS A 158 -14.45 11.10 0.33
N PHE A 159 -14.69 11.32 1.62
CA PHE A 159 -15.86 10.82 2.33
C PHE A 159 -17.18 11.24 1.65
N LEU A 160 -17.31 12.53 1.30
CA LEU A 160 -18.46 13.05 0.56
C LEU A 160 -18.54 12.49 -0.88
N HIS A 161 -17.42 12.39 -1.57
CA HIS A 161 -17.35 11.86 -2.92
C HIS A 161 -17.83 10.40 -3.00
N LEU A 162 -17.60 9.61 -1.96
CA LEU A 162 -18.06 8.24 -1.85
C LEU A 162 -19.52 8.12 -1.35
N GLY A 163 -20.22 9.23 -1.10
CA GLY A 163 -21.59 9.21 -0.59
C GLY A 163 -21.73 8.72 0.85
N LEU A 164 -20.64 8.71 1.63
CA LEU A 164 -20.63 8.16 3.00
C LEU A 164 -21.25 9.10 4.06
N ASN A 165 -21.77 10.24 3.65
CA ASN A 165 -22.52 11.17 4.50
C ASN A 165 -23.97 10.77 4.73
N THR A 166 -24.42 9.68 4.14
CA THR A 166 -25.76 9.09 4.32
C THR A 166 -25.66 7.79 5.12
N ALA A 167 -26.47 7.64 6.15
CA ALA A 167 -26.52 6.40 6.92
C ALA A 167 -27.19 5.27 6.12
N GLU A 168 -26.86 4.00 6.44
CA GLU A 168 -27.35 2.84 5.67
C GLU A 168 -28.87 2.68 5.70
N ASP A 169 -29.49 3.10 6.79
CA ASP A 169 -30.95 3.08 6.97
C ASP A 169 -31.71 4.17 6.21
N GLN A 170 -30.98 5.06 5.53
CA GLN A 170 -31.52 6.17 4.76
C GLN A 170 -31.10 6.13 3.27
N ALA A 171 -30.47 5.02 2.82
CA ALA A 171 -29.99 4.83 1.45
C ALA A 171 -31.01 4.12 0.57
#